data_7c5be683ab7ea993810e56f34147d324
#
_entry.id   7c5be683ab7ea993810e56f34147d324
#
_cell.length_a   1.000
_cell.length_b   1.000
_cell.length_c   1.000
_cell.angle_alpha   90.00
_cell.angle_beta   90.00
_cell.angle_gamma   90.00
#
_symmetry.space_group_name_H-M   'P 1'
#
loop_
_entity.id
_entity.type
_entity.pdbx_description
1 polymer ?
#
loop_
_entity_poly.entity_id
_entity_poly.type
_entity_poly.pdbx_seq_one_letter_code
_entity_poly.pdbx_strand_id
1 'polypeptide(L)'
;MEQRFSNIEECNDYIEFLEIKGRPIPEWVLKEKERIERENAIPDTEYIFGTMAAHNPFMTDEKEKVVREMADQLMTTADNASQPCLLLGKVQCGKTDTFLSIMGMCFDRGIDIAVVMTKGTNTLTKQTIERLNKDFRFFKDDQTYNQKVIISVWDILDLYKKGGLSDYQLNDPANKFIIVVKKENTNLEYLNKLFENSELLRNKKVLVCDDEADFASRAYYQRKGELSLLK
;
A
#
# COMPACT_ATOMS: atom_id res chain seq x y z
N MET A 1 17.06 -1.49 9.55
CA MET A 1 17.85 -2.48 10.34
C MET A 1 17.91 -3.73 9.51
N GLU A 2 19.07 -4.30 9.30
CA GLU A 2 19.17 -5.60 8.61
C GLU A 2 18.62 -6.68 9.54
N GLN A 3 17.83 -7.59 8.97
CA GLN A 3 17.33 -8.76 9.67
C GLN A 3 18.53 -9.62 10.10
N ARG A 4 18.66 -9.87 11.41
CA ARG A 4 19.83 -10.59 11.94
C ARG A 4 19.58 -12.08 12.17
N PHE A 5 18.30 -12.46 12.32
CA PHE A 5 17.88 -13.85 12.45
C PHE A 5 16.80 -14.14 11.41
N SER A 6 16.88 -15.32 10.79
CA SER A 6 15.92 -15.74 9.76
C SER A 6 14.63 -16.31 10.36
N ASN A 7 14.69 -16.83 11.58
CA ASN A 7 13.57 -17.45 12.27
C ASN A 7 13.71 -17.40 13.79
N ILE A 8 12.66 -17.83 14.50
CA ILE A 8 12.61 -17.80 15.97
C ILE A 8 13.60 -18.78 16.62
N GLU A 9 13.90 -19.90 15.95
CA GLU A 9 14.83 -20.91 16.46
C GLU A 9 16.23 -20.34 16.53
N GLU A 10 16.74 -19.73 15.44
CA GLU A 10 18.04 -19.06 15.42
C GLU A 10 18.15 -17.98 16.51
N CYS A 11 17.09 -17.23 16.72
CA CYS A 11 17.07 -16.19 17.76
C CYS A 11 17.13 -16.79 19.16
N ASN A 12 16.37 -17.88 19.42
CA ASN A 12 16.39 -18.58 20.70
C ASN A 12 17.75 -19.26 20.96
N ASP A 13 18.34 -19.90 19.96
CA ASP A 13 19.65 -20.52 20.06
C ASP A 13 20.72 -19.49 20.44
N TYR A 14 20.64 -18.30 19.87
CA TYR A 14 21.57 -17.20 20.21
C TYR A 14 21.34 -16.69 21.64
N ILE A 15 20.11 -16.59 22.09
CA ILE A 15 19.76 -16.22 23.46
C ILE A 15 20.33 -17.27 24.44
N GLU A 16 20.08 -18.57 24.20
CA GLU A 16 20.61 -19.66 25.01
C GLU A 16 22.15 -19.65 25.07
N PHE A 17 22.79 -19.43 23.92
CA PHE A 17 24.24 -19.28 23.87
C PHE A 17 24.74 -18.15 24.78
N LEU A 18 24.06 -16.99 24.80
CA LEU A 18 24.44 -15.87 25.65
C LEU A 18 24.27 -16.21 27.14
N GLU A 19 23.16 -16.86 27.48
CA GLU A 19 22.85 -17.31 28.85
C GLU A 19 23.91 -18.31 29.37
N ILE A 20 24.28 -19.32 28.59
CA ILE A 20 25.31 -20.29 28.92
C ILE A 20 26.66 -19.60 29.16
N LYS A 21 26.95 -18.52 28.41
CA LYS A 21 28.17 -17.75 28.57
C LYS A 21 28.10 -16.70 29.67
N GLY A 22 26.98 -16.61 30.40
CA GLY A 22 26.78 -15.62 31.45
C GLY A 22 26.81 -14.16 30.90
N ARG A 23 26.46 -13.96 29.64
CA ARG A 23 26.47 -12.63 29.00
C ARG A 23 25.03 -12.04 29.02
N PRO A 24 24.90 -10.72 29.22
CA PRO A 24 23.58 -10.10 29.16
C PRO A 24 23.01 -10.19 27.73
N ILE A 25 21.71 -10.44 27.62
CA ILE A 25 21.00 -10.44 26.32
C ILE A 25 20.87 -9.00 25.86
N PRO A 26 21.40 -8.63 24.68
CA PRO A 26 21.28 -7.28 24.16
C PRO A 26 19.81 -6.94 23.83
N GLU A 27 19.42 -5.69 24.07
CA GLU A 27 18.06 -5.20 23.82
C GLU A 27 17.60 -5.42 22.36
N TRP A 28 18.52 -5.32 21.41
CA TRP A 28 18.22 -5.55 20.01
C TRP A 28 17.81 -7.00 19.72
N VAL A 29 18.32 -8.00 20.46
CA VAL A 29 17.95 -9.42 20.33
C VAL A 29 16.52 -9.63 20.80
N LEU A 30 16.16 -9.02 21.93
CA LEU A 30 14.79 -9.09 22.46
C LEU A 30 13.79 -8.45 21.50
N LYS A 31 14.14 -7.28 20.95
CA LYS A 31 13.31 -6.61 19.93
C LYS A 31 13.16 -7.44 18.66
N GLU A 32 14.22 -8.11 18.24
CA GLU A 32 14.19 -8.98 17.07
C GLU A 32 13.34 -10.23 17.32
N LYS A 33 13.42 -10.81 18.52
CA LYS A 33 12.56 -11.92 18.93
C LYS A 33 11.08 -11.53 18.91
N GLU A 34 10.74 -10.41 19.55
CA GLU A 34 9.36 -9.88 19.52
C GLU A 34 8.87 -9.64 18.09
N ARG A 35 9.72 -9.15 17.21
CA ARG A 35 9.38 -8.95 15.79
C ARG A 35 9.05 -10.27 15.11
N ILE A 36 9.91 -11.28 15.25
CA ILE A 36 9.72 -12.61 14.64
C ILE A 36 8.45 -13.28 15.20
N GLU A 37 8.22 -13.18 16.51
CA GLU A 37 7.00 -13.72 17.14
C GLU A 37 5.74 -13.04 16.59
N ARG A 38 5.75 -11.72 16.41
CA ARG A 38 4.65 -10.97 15.78
C ARG A 38 4.42 -11.42 14.34
N GLU A 39 5.49 -11.56 13.54
CA GLU A 39 5.39 -12.04 12.16
C GLU A 39 4.81 -13.45 12.07
N ASN A 40 5.23 -14.37 12.95
CA ASN A 40 4.72 -15.73 12.99
C ASN A 40 3.25 -15.81 13.45
N ALA A 41 2.79 -14.80 14.18
CA ALA A 41 1.39 -14.70 14.64
C ALA A 41 0.46 -14.05 13.61
N ILE A 42 0.98 -13.56 12.47
CA ILE A 42 0.17 -12.90 11.44
C ILE A 42 -0.75 -13.92 10.77
N PRO A 43 -2.08 -13.73 10.82
CA PRO A 43 -3.02 -14.60 10.11
C PRO A 43 -2.81 -14.50 8.59
N ASP A 44 -2.97 -15.60 7.87
CA ASP A 44 -2.91 -15.59 6.40
C ASP A 44 -3.91 -14.62 5.75
N THR A 45 -5.03 -14.36 6.42
CA THR A 45 -6.07 -13.41 6.00
C THR A 45 -5.68 -11.94 6.16
N GLU A 46 -4.56 -11.65 6.83
CA GLU A 46 -4.08 -10.29 7.11
C GLU A 46 -2.56 -10.19 6.88
N TYR A 47 -2.05 -10.96 5.94
CA TYR A 47 -0.61 -11.11 5.71
C TYR A 47 0.08 -9.79 5.35
N ILE A 48 -0.52 -8.99 4.46
CA ILE A 48 0.07 -7.72 4.01
C ILE A 48 0.03 -6.70 5.15
N PHE A 49 -1.15 -6.46 5.72
CA PHE A 49 -1.32 -5.51 6.81
C PHE A 49 -0.51 -5.91 8.04
N GLY A 50 -0.58 -7.17 8.45
CA GLY A 50 0.15 -7.68 9.61
C GLY A 50 1.67 -7.53 9.47
N THR A 51 2.22 -7.84 8.28
CA THR A 51 3.65 -7.62 7.99
C THR A 51 4.01 -6.13 8.08
N MET A 52 3.19 -5.24 7.50
CA MET A 52 3.41 -3.79 7.59
C MET A 52 3.36 -3.32 9.05
N ALA A 53 2.38 -3.79 9.83
CA ALA A 53 2.20 -3.42 11.23
C ALA A 53 3.38 -3.89 12.10
N ALA A 54 3.84 -5.13 11.92
CA ALA A 54 4.97 -5.69 12.65
C ALA A 54 6.29 -4.90 12.44
N HIS A 55 6.45 -4.30 11.26
CA HIS A 55 7.62 -3.50 10.92
C HIS A 55 7.45 -1.99 11.13
N ASN A 56 6.29 -1.55 11.62
CA ASN A 56 6.01 -0.15 11.84
C ASN A 56 6.10 0.20 13.34
N PRO A 57 7.17 0.87 13.80
CA PRO A 57 7.36 1.20 15.22
C PRO A 57 6.32 2.21 15.76
N PHE A 58 5.54 2.82 14.88
CA PHE A 58 4.48 3.78 15.23
C PHE A 58 3.07 3.18 15.13
N MET A 59 2.97 1.88 14.88
CA MET A 59 1.69 1.17 14.92
C MET A 59 1.28 0.95 16.38
N THR A 60 0.08 1.40 16.72
CA THR A 60 -0.53 1.21 18.03
C THR A 60 -1.83 0.43 17.87
N ASP A 61 -2.30 -0.21 18.94
CA ASP A 61 -3.55 -0.97 18.94
C ASP A 61 -4.76 -0.11 18.49
N GLU A 62 -4.78 1.18 18.91
CA GLU A 62 -5.82 2.12 18.47
C GLU A 62 -5.76 2.36 16.96
N LYS A 63 -4.55 2.51 16.42
CA LYS A 63 -4.33 2.73 14.99
C LYS A 63 -4.69 1.49 14.18
N GLU A 64 -4.32 0.30 14.65
CA GLU A 64 -4.74 -0.97 14.05
C GLU A 64 -6.26 -1.09 13.99
N LYS A 65 -6.94 -0.78 15.10
CA LYS A 65 -8.39 -0.79 15.17
C LYS A 65 -9.01 0.15 14.12
N VAL A 66 -8.51 1.39 14.02
CA VAL A 66 -8.98 2.36 13.02
C VAL A 66 -8.76 1.84 11.59
N VAL A 67 -7.59 1.25 11.31
CA VAL A 67 -7.30 0.68 9.99
C VAL A 67 -8.28 -0.43 9.63
N ARG A 68 -8.56 -1.35 10.56
CA ARG A 68 -9.51 -2.46 10.37
C ARG A 68 -10.94 -1.95 10.11
N GLU A 69 -11.42 -1.04 10.97
CA GLU A 69 -12.75 -0.45 10.84
C GLU A 69 -12.93 0.29 9.50
N MET A 70 -11.93 1.05 9.08
CA MET A 70 -11.98 1.78 7.81
C MET A 70 -11.91 0.85 6.60
N ALA A 71 -11.09 -0.19 6.65
CA ALA A 71 -11.04 -1.18 5.59
C ALA A 71 -12.35 -1.97 5.49
N ASP A 72 -12.97 -2.35 6.63
CA ASP A 72 -14.30 -2.98 6.66
C ASP A 72 -15.35 -2.09 6.02
N GLN A 73 -15.36 -0.81 6.37
CA GLN A 73 -16.29 0.16 5.81
C GLN A 73 -16.09 0.31 4.29
N LEU A 74 -14.84 0.39 3.81
CA LEU A 74 -14.54 0.46 2.38
C LEU A 74 -15.01 -0.79 1.65
N MET A 75 -14.80 -1.98 2.21
CA MET A 75 -15.20 -3.23 1.58
C MET A 75 -16.71 -3.43 1.55
N THR A 76 -17.43 -2.94 2.56
CA THR A 76 -18.92 -3.00 2.57
C THR A 76 -19.56 -1.98 1.64
N THR A 77 -18.87 -0.86 1.33
CA THR A 77 -19.33 0.17 0.40
C THR A 77 -18.80 -0.01 -1.03
N ALA A 78 -17.94 -1.02 -1.26
CA ALA A 78 -17.25 -1.24 -2.53
C ALA A 78 -18.18 -1.36 -3.76
N ASP A 79 -19.40 -1.82 -3.56
CA ASP A 79 -20.39 -1.96 -4.64
C ASP A 79 -21.12 -0.64 -4.97
N ASN A 80 -20.85 0.42 -4.21
CA ASN A 80 -21.50 1.72 -4.39
C ASN A 80 -20.48 2.85 -4.58
N ALA A 81 -20.03 3.03 -5.83
CA ALA A 81 -19.05 4.06 -6.21
C ALA A 81 -19.49 5.50 -5.90
N SER A 82 -20.76 5.72 -5.54
CA SER A 82 -21.31 7.05 -5.20
C SER A 82 -21.04 7.50 -3.75
N GLN A 83 -20.47 6.64 -2.91
CA GLN A 83 -20.20 6.96 -1.50
C GLN A 83 -18.70 6.85 -1.17
N PRO A 84 -17.91 7.88 -1.51
CA PRO A 84 -16.50 7.89 -1.16
C PRO A 84 -16.29 8.00 0.36
N CYS A 85 -15.29 7.30 0.89
CA CYS A 85 -14.86 7.47 2.27
C CYS A 85 -13.83 8.60 2.37
N LEU A 86 -13.92 9.43 3.40
CA LEU A 86 -13.00 10.53 3.64
C LEU A 86 -12.17 10.27 4.91
N LEU A 87 -10.87 10.12 4.74
CA LEU A 87 -9.92 10.04 5.85
C LEU A 87 -9.51 11.44 6.31
N LEU A 88 -10.05 11.87 7.44
CA LEU A 88 -9.70 13.13 8.08
C LEU A 88 -8.62 12.91 9.14
N GLY A 89 -7.60 13.73 9.14
CA GLY A 89 -6.56 13.71 10.16
C GLY A 89 -5.92 15.09 10.33
N LYS A 90 -5.44 15.38 11.53
CA LYS A 90 -4.67 16.61 11.81
C LYS A 90 -3.39 16.64 10.96
N VAL A 91 -2.87 17.82 10.71
CA VAL A 91 -1.60 17.99 10.01
C VAL A 91 -0.49 17.27 10.79
N GLN A 92 0.36 16.51 10.11
CA GLN A 92 1.50 15.77 10.68
C GLN A 92 1.16 14.63 11.66
N CYS A 93 -0.05 14.09 11.64
CA CYS A 93 -0.46 12.98 12.51
C CYS A 93 -0.29 11.57 11.92
N GLY A 94 0.57 11.40 10.91
CA GLY A 94 0.81 10.08 10.29
C GLY A 94 -0.30 9.62 9.34
N LYS A 95 -1.09 10.54 8.76
CA LYS A 95 -2.17 10.22 7.79
C LYS A 95 -1.73 9.27 6.67
N THR A 96 -0.56 9.53 6.11
CA THR A 96 -0.07 8.70 5.00
C THR A 96 0.24 7.27 5.43
N ASP A 97 0.78 7.10 6.61
CA ASP A 97 1.07 5.79 7.18
C ASP A 97 -0.23 5.01 7.46
N THR A 98 -1.25 5.68 8.01
CA THR A 98 -2.59 5.10 8.19
C THR A 98 -3.24 4.72 6.85
N PHE A 99 -3.16 5.60 5.86
CA PHE A 99 -3.66 5.37 4.51
C PHE A 99 -3.01 4.16 3.84
N LEU A 100 -1.69 4.02 3.94
CA LEU A 100 -0.96 2.86 3.39
C LEU A 100 -1.31 1.56 4.12
N SER A 101 -1.52 1.64 5.43
CA SER A 101 -1.97 0.49 6.23
C SER A 101 -3.39 0.05 5.84
N ILE A 102 -4.30 1.01 5.59
CA ILE A 102 -5.66 0.71 5.07
C ILE A 102 -5.55 0.05 3.69
N MET A 103 -4.68 0.54 2.81
CA MET A 103 -4.46 -0.07 1.49
C MET A 103 -3.96 -1.51 1.61
N GLY A 104 -3.00 -1.78 2.50
CA GLY A 104 -2.51 -3.13 2.79
C GLY A 104 -3.63 -4.06 3.25
N MET A 105 -4.46 -3.61 4.20
CA MET A 105 -5.62 -4.36 4.67
C MET A 105 -6.67 -4.59 3.57
N CYS A 106 -6.89 -3.62 2.68
CA CYS A 106 -7.79 -3.79 1.54
C CYS A 106 -7.26 -4.85 0.55
N PHE A 107 -5.95 -4.92 0.33
CA PHE A 107 -5.35 -5.98 -0.46
C PHE A 107 -5.56 -7.37 0.16
N ASP A 108 -5.39 -7.50 1.48
CA ASP A 108 -5.69 -8.73 2.21
C ASP A 108 -7.16 -9.16 2.08
N ARG A 109 -8.07 -8.18 1.94
CA ARG A 109 -9.52 -8.39 1.76
C ARG A 109 -9.96 -8.56 0.30
N GLY A 110 -9.01 -8.73 -0.60
CA GLY A 110 -9.28 -9.11 -1.98
C GLY A 110 -9.39 -7.96 -2.97
N ILE A 111 -8.94 -6.75 -2.62
CA ILE A 111 -8.61 -5.73 -3.62
C ILE A 111 -7.41 -6.21 -4.43
N ASP A 112 -7.46 -6.00 -5.74
CA ASP A 112 -6.39 -6.42 -6.66
C ASP A 112 -5.49 -5.26 -7.07
N ILE A 113 -6.08 -4.07 -7.22
CA ILE A 113 -5.41 -2.88 -7.74
C ILE A 113 -5.74 -1.69 -6.85
N ALA A 114 -4.73 -0.92 -6.47
CA ALA A 114 -4.90 0.41 -5.88
C ALA A 114 -4.47 1.48 -6.88
N VAL A 115 -5.32 2.45 -7.15
CA VAL A 115 -5.01 3.63 -7.94
C VAL A 115 -4.80 4.79 -6.98
N VAL A 116 -3.57 5.34 -6.93
CA VAL A 116 -3.22 6.46 -6.07
C VAL A 116 -3.12 7.73 -6.92
N MET A 117 -4.10 8.60 -6.75
CA MET A 117 -4.13 9.89 -7.44
C MET A 117 -3.34 10.94 -6.67
N THR A 118 -2.35 11.54 -7.32
CA THR A 118 -1.48 12.57 -6.74
C THR A 118 -1.67 13.92 -7.40
N LYS A 119 -1.22 14.98 -6.74
CA LYS A 119 -1.17 16.33 -7.31
C LYS A 119 -0.27 16.39 -8.54
N GLY A 120 -0.59 17.30 -9.47
CA GLY A 120 -0.06 17.39 -10.82
C GLY A 120 1.42 17.79 -11.01
N THR A 121 2.36 17.37 -10.13
CA THR A 121 3.80 17.59 -10.34
C THR A 121 4.59 16.28 -10.43
N ASN A 122 5.54 16.21 -11.36
CA ASN A 122 6.39 15.04 -11.53
C ASN A 122 7.22 14.71 -10.27
N THR A 123 7.61 15.72 -9.50
CA THR A 123 8.37 15.54 -8.26
C THR A 123 7.53 14.82 -7.20
N LEU A 124 6.28 15.24 -7.00
CA LEU A 124 5.38 14.59 -6.05
C LEU A 124 5.04 13.15 -6.45
N THR A 125 4.81 12.91 -7.75
CA THR A 125 4.58 11.55 -8.26
C THR A 125 5.77 10.64 -7.95
N LYS A 126 6.99 11.08 -8.21
CA LYS A 126 8.21 10.32 -7.88
C LYS A 126 8.33 10.06 -6.38
N GLN A 127 8.12 11.08 -5.54
CA GLN A 127 8.15 10.92 -4.08
C GLN A 127 7.09 9.93 -3.59
N THR A 128 5.89 9.96 -4.16
CA THR A 128 4.83 8.99 -3.84
C THR A 128 5.25 7.58 -4.22
N ILE A 129 5.81 7.38 -5.42
CA ILE A 129 6.30 6.06 -5.88
C ILE A 129 7.44 5.56 -4.99
N GLU A 130 8.41 6.39 -4.66
CA GLU A 130 9.53 6.05 -3.77
C GLU A 130 9.02 5.63 -2.39
N ARG A 131 8.05 6.37 -1.86
CA ARG A 131 7.42 6.07 -0.58
C ARG A 131 6.67 4.75 -0.61
N LEU A 132 5.79 4.53 -1.59
CA LEU A 132 5.08 3.27 -1.77
C LEU A 132 6.06 2.09 -1.90
N ASN A 133 7.11 2.25 -2.68
CA ASN A 133 8.16 1.25 -2.82
C ASN A 133 8.91 0.95 -1.52
N LYS A 134 9.05 1.93 -0.64
CA LYS A 134 9.67 1.77 0.68
C LYS A 134 8.74 1.05 1.65
N ASP A 135 7.47 1.44 1.67
CA ASP A 135 6.51 0.94 2.66
C ASP A 135 6.04 -0.48 2.31
N PHE A 136 5.92 -0.81 1.01
CA PHE A 136 5.63 -2.16 0.52
C PHE A 136 6.88 -2.97 0.13
N ARG A 137 8.07 -2.63 0.63
CA ARG A 137 9.34 -3.28 0.27
C ARG A 137 9.39 -4.78 0.56
N PHE A 138 8.63 -5.26 1.53
CA PHE A 138 8.57 -6.67 1.93
C PHE A 138 7.82 -7.55 0.91
N PHE A 139 7.10 -6.94 -0.02
CA PHE A 139 6.26 -7.61 -1.02
C PHE A 139 6.78 -7.42 -2.45
N LYS A 140 8.02 -6.98 -2.60
CA LYS A 140 8.63 -6.88 -3.93
C LYS A 140 9.00 -8.26 -4.44
N ASP A 141 8.92 -8.43 -5.77
CA ASP A 141 9.44 -9.62 -6.47
C ASP A 141 10.98 -9.67 -6.31
N ASP A 142 11.39 -10.17 -5.18
CA ASP A 142 12.76 -10.38 -4.78
C ASP A 142 12.88 -11.88 -4.51
N GLN A 143 13.56 -12.61 -5.39
CA GLN A 143 13.70 -14.07 -5.37
C GLN A 143 14.27 -14.64 -4.04
N THR A 144 14.63 -13.78 -3.11
CA THR A 144 15.17 -14.12 -1.78
C THR A 144 14.10 -14.57 -0.77
N TYR A 145 12.82 -14.27 -1.02
CA TYR A 145 11.75 -14.62 -0.08
C TYR A 145 10.68 -15.47 -0.78
N ASN A 146 10.21 -16.50 -0.10
CA ASN A 146 9.07 -17.32 -0.52
C ASN A 146 7.77 -16.50 -0.34
N GLN A 147 7.56 -15.52 -1.23
CA GLN A 147 6.54 -14.50 -1.06
C GLN A 147 5.15 -15.04 -1.42
N LYS A 148 4.23 -14.97 -0.46
CA LYS A 148 2.81 -15.29 -0.69
C LYS A 148 2.11 -14.25 -1.55
N VAL A 149 2.63 -13.03 -1.58
CA VAL A 149 2.06 -11.88 -2.29
C VAL A 149 3.18 -11.02 -2.87
N ILE A 150 3.00 -10.56 -4.10
CA ILE A 150 3.90 -9.63 -4.79
C ILE A 150 3.15 -8.33 -5.05
N ILE A 151 3.70 -7.20 -4.57
CA ILE A 151 3.12 -5.87 -4.81
C ILE A 151 4.03 -5.07 -5.72
N SER A 152 3.51 -4.71 -6.90
CA SER A 152 4.22 -3.91 -7.90
C SER A 152 3.67 -2.47 -7.94
N VAL A 153 4.57 -1.48 -7.87
CA VAL A 153 4.22 -0.05 -7.94
C VAL A 153 4.61 0.50 -9.30
N TRP A 154 3.65 1.12 -9.99
CA TRP A 154 3.82 1.65 -11.34
C TRP A 154 3.42 3.13 -11.45
N ASP A 155 4.20 3.92 -12.17
CA ASP A 155 3.73 5.16 -12.76
C ASP A 155 2.83 4.86 -13.97
N ILE A 156 1.69 5.53 -14.10
CA ILE A 156 0.76 5.28 -15.21
C ILE A 156 1.38 5.51 -16.58
N LEU A 157 2.29 6.49 -16.71
CA LEU A 157 2.96 6.78 -17.98
C LEU A 157 3.91 5.64 -18.38
N ASP A 158 4.64 5.10 -17.42
CA ASP A 158 5.58 4.00 -17.67
C ASP A 158 4.81 2.70 -17.94
N LEU A 159 3.73 2.46 -17.22
CA LEU A 159 2.85 1.33 -17.45
C LEU A 159 2.20 1.41 -18.84
N TYR A 160 1.73 2.59 -19.26
CA TYR A 160 1.13 2.79 -20.57
C TYR A 160 2.15 2.58 -21.71
N LYS A 161 3.37 3.11 -21.56
CA LYS A 161 4.46 2.90 -22.54
C LYS A 161 4.87 1.43 -22.69
N LYS A 162 4.79 0.67 -21.59
CA LYS A 162 5.07 -0.77 -21.58
C LYS A 162 3.96 -1.61 -22.24
N GLY A 163 2.80 -1.03 -22.51
CA GLY A 163 1.65 -1.73 -23.07
C GLY A 163 0.71 -2.33 -22.03
N GLY A 164 0.80 -1.91 -20.78
CA GLY A 164 -0.05 -2.35 -19.68
C GLY A 164 0.53 -3.51 -18.86
N LEU A 165 -0.33 -4.13 -18.05
CA LEU A 165 -0.03 -5.36 -17.30
C LEU A 165 -0.30 -6.58 -18.19
N SER A 166 0.58 -7.56 -18.11
CA SER A 166 0.39 -8.79 -18.88
C SER A 166 -0.72 -9.68 -18.29
N ASP A 167 -1.38 -10.46 -19.12
CA ASP A 167 -2.41 -11.40 -18.68
C ASP A 167 -1.86 -12.41 -17.65
N TYR A 168 -0.61 -12.82 -17.80
CA TYR A 168 0.06 -13.67 -16.82
C TYR A 168 0.12 -13.03 -15.43
N GLN A 169 0.51 -11.75 -15.36
CA GLN A 169 0.56 -11.01 -14.09
C GLN A 169 -0.84 -10.81 -13.48
N LEU A 170 -1.83 -10.53 -14.32
CA LEU A 170 -3.21 -10.31 -13.89
C LEU A 170 -3.93 -11.57 -13.41
N ASN A 171 -3.60 -12.72 -13.96
CA ASN A 171 -4.23 -14.00 -13.59
C ASN A 171 -3.66 -14.60 -12.31
N ASP A 172 -2.49 -14.16 -11.86
CA ASP A 172 -1.92 -14.63 -10.61
C ASP A 172 -2.56 -13.87 -9.42
N PRO A 173 -3.29 -14.53 -8.52
CA PRO A 173 -3.93 -13.90 -7.38
C PRO A 173 -2.93 -13.36 -6.34
N ALA A 174 -1.69 -13.86 -6.36
CA ALA A 174 -0.62 -13.37 -5.51
C ALA A 174 -0.17 -11.95 -5.90
N ASN A 175 -0.38 -11.55 -7.15
CA ASN A 175 0.02 -10.23 -7.65
C ASN A 175 -1.00 -9.15 -7.27
N LYS A 176 -0.50 -8.09 -6.67
CA LYS A 176 -1.22 -6.84 -6.38
C LYS A 176 -0.52 -5.67 -7.04
N PHE A 177 -1.28 -4.69 -7.48
CA PHE A 177 -0.72 -3.56 -8.24
C PHE A 177 -1.11 -2.24 -7.60
N ILE A 178 -0.15 -1.31 -7.54
CA ILE A 178 -0.38 0.07 -7.17
C ILE A 178 -0.03 0.93 -8.37
N ILE A 179 -1.01 1.67 -8.90
CA ILE A 179 -0.84 2.54 -10.06
C ILE A 179 -0.92 3.99 -9.58
N VAL A 180 0.17 4.72 -9.70
CA VAL A 180 0.25 6.13 -9.32
C VAL A 180 -0.09 6.99 -10.52
N VAL A 181 -1.07 7.88 -10.36
CA VAL A 181 -1.65 8.70 -11.42
C VAL A 181 -1.63 10.17 -11.02
N LYS A 182 -1.01 11.02 -11.82
CA LYS A 182 -1.16 12.47 -11.69
C LYS A 182 -2.58 12.90 -12.05
N LYS A 183 -3.18 13.82 -11.28
CA LYS A 183 -4.49 14.42 -11.58
C LYS A 183 -4.36 15.43 -12.72
N GLU A 184 -4.07 14.95 -13.91
CA GLU A 184 -4.09 15.70 -15.16
C GLU A 184 -4.75 14.87 -16.26
N ASN A 185 -5.39 15.54 -17.22
CA ASN A 185 -6.23 14.92 -18.24
C ASN A 185 -5.54 13.76 -18.96
N THR A 186 -4.31 13.97 -19.40
CA THR A 186 -3.54 12.96 -20.15
C THR A 186 -3.32 11.66 -19.35
N ASN A 187 -2.99 11.78 -18.07
CA ASN A 187 -2.76 10.61 -17.22
C ASN A 187 -4.08 9.88 -16.90
N LEU A 188 -5.17 10.61 -16.70
CA LEU A 188 -6.50 10.05 -16.52
C LEU A 188 -6.99 9.35 -17.80
N GLU A 189 -6.71 9.91 -18.98
CA GLU A 189 -6.99 9.24 -20.26
C GLU A 189 -6.21 7.93 -20.42
N TYR A 190 -4.94 7.90 -20.00
CA TYR A 190 -4.14 6.66 -20.04
C TYR A 190 -4.68 5.62 -19.07
N LEU A 191 -5.10 6.04 -17.88
CA LEU A 191 -5.76 5.14 -16.93
C LEU A 191 -7.05 4.54 -17.52
N ASN A 192 -7.91 5.36 -18.10
CA ASN A 192 -9.13 4.89 -18.75
C ASN A 192 -8.82 3.90 -19.87
N LYS A 193 -7.91 4.24 -20.78
CA LYS A 193 -7.50 3.34 -21.87
C LYS A 193 -6.93 2.02 -21.37
N LEU A 194 -6.18 2.04 -20.24
CA LEU A 194 -5.65 0.83 -19.64
C LEU A 194 -6.78 -0.14 -19.25
N PHE A 195 -7.84 0.38 -18.61
CA PHE A 195 -8.98 -0.44 -18.20
C PHE A 195 -9.91 -0.79 -19.37
N GLU A 196 -10.13 0.11 -20.33
CA GLU A 196 -10.95 -0.16 -21.52
C GLU A 196 -10.36 -1.25 -22.41
N ASN A 197 -9.03 -1.29 -22.53
CA ASN A 197 -8.34 -2.21 -23.42
C ASN A 197 -8.09 -3.61 -22.82
N SER A 198 -8.38 -3.83 -21.54
CA SER A 198 -8.17 -5.12 -20.88
C SER A 198 -9.44 -5.60 -20.18
N GLU A 199 -10.00 -6.69 -20.67
CA GLU A 199 -11.15 -7.34 -20.04
C GLU A 199 -10.80 -7.87 -18.64
N LEU A 200 -9.58 -8.41 -18.49
CA LEU A 200 -9.09 -8.88 -17.20
C LEU A 200 -9.01 -7.76 -16.17
N LEU A 201 -8.54 -6.57 -16.56
CA LEU A 201 -8.49 -5.42 -15.65
C LEU A 201 -9.89 -4.95 -15.22
N ARG A 202 -10.86 -4.98 -16.11
CA ARG A 202 -12.27 -4.60 -15.80
C ARG A 202 -12.92 -5.51 -14.77
N ASN A 203 -12.45 -6.75 -14.64
CA ASN A 203 -12.95 -7.73 -13.68
C ASN A 203 -12.20 -7.69 -12.34
N LYS A 204 -11.18 -6.84 -12.19
CA LYS A 204 -10.42 -6.67 -10.96
C LYS A 204 -11.12 -5.71 -10.00
N LYS A 205 -10.99 -5.98 -8.70
CA LYS A 205 -11.44 -5.05 -7.65
C LYS A 205 -10.43 -3.93 -7.49
N VAL A 206 -10.89 -2.69 -7.61
CA VAL A 206 -10.03 -1.51 -7.62
C VAL A 206 -10.36 -0.60 -6.45
N LEU A 207 -9.35 -0.25 -5.67
CA LEU A 207 -9.39 0.81 -4.66
C LEU A 207 -8.84 2.10 -5.28
N VAL A 208 -9.63 3.16 -5.30
CA VAL A 208 -9.16 4.48 -5.74
C VAL A 208 -8.89 5.35 -4.52
N CYS A 209 -7.69 5.86 -4.44
CA CYS A 209 -7.20 6.69 -3.35
C CYS A 209 -6.81 8.05 -3.88
N ASP A 210 -7.46 9.10 -3.39
CA ASP A 210 -7.19 10.48 -3.76
C ASP A 210 -6.36 11.15 -2.66
N ASP A 211 -5.04 11.28 -2.88
CA ASP A 211 -4.17 12.06 -2.02
C ASP A 211 -4.34 13.56 -2.34
N GLU A 212 -4.56 14.38 -1.33
CA GLU A 212 -4.90 15.80 -1.46
C GLU A 212 -6.24 16.05 -2.21
N ALA A 213 -7.30 15.34 -1.83
CA ALA A 213 -8.63 15.47 -2.43
C ALA A 213 -9.20 16.90 -2.38
N ASP A 214 -8.78 17.69 -1.39
CA ASP A 214 -9.18 19.09 -1.20
C ASP A 214 -8.63 20.03 -2.26
N PHE A 215 -7.46 19.71 -2.82
CA PHE A 215 -6.77 20.63 -3.74
C PHE A 215 -7.10 20.41 -5.22
N ALA A 216 -7.31 19.19 -5.67
CA ALA A 216 -7.38 18.86 -7.09
C ALA A 216 -8.74 18.36 -7.57
N SER A 217 -9.72 18.25 -6.68
CA SER A 217 -11.10 17.85 -7.03
C SER A 217 -11.92 18.97 -7.68
N ARG A 218 -11.36 20.18 -7.77
CA ARG A 218 -12.02 21.32 -8.44
C ARG A 218 -11.43 21.50 -9.82
N ALA A 219 -12.14 21.09 -10.86
CA ALA A 219 -11.83 21.46 -12.24
C ALA A 219 -12.15 22.94 -12.47
N TYR A 220 -11.15 23.74 -12.78
CA TYR A 220 -11.33 25.12 -13.22
C TYR A 220 -11.32 25.15 -14.75
N TYR A 221 -12.44 25.50 -15.36
CA TYR A 221 -12.50 25.77 -16.79
C TYR A 221 -12.41 27.29 -17.01
N GLN A 222 -11.37 27.73 -17.71
CA GLN A 222 -11.29 29.10 -18.20
C GLN A 222 -11.89 29.14 -19.60
N ARG A 223 -13.10 29.61 -19.73
CA ARG A 223 -13.74 29.85 -21.01
C ARG A 223 -13.80 31.36 -21.24
N LYS A 224 -13.00 31.86 -22.20
CA LYS A 224 -13.05 33.25 -22.69
C LYS A 224 -13.07 34.34 -21.60
N GLY A 225 -12.19 34.25 -20.62
CA GLY A 225 -12.04 35.25 -19.57
C GLY A 225 -12.98 35.15 -18.37
N GLU A 226 -13.87 34.16 -18.31
CA GLU A 226 -14.72 33.89 -17.13
C GLU A 226 -14.28 32.60 -16.43
N LEU A 227 -14.07 32.70 -15.11
CA LEU A 227 -13.85 31.55 -14.22
C LEU A 227 -15.25 30.98 -13.84
N SER A 228 -15.62 29.84 -14.38
CA SER A 228 -16.78 29.11 -13.88
C SER A 228 -16.34 27.94 -13.01
N LEU A 229 -16.88 27.90 -11.78
CA LEU A 229 -16.79 26.74 -10.89
C LEU A 229 -17.85 25.73 -11.36
N LEU A 230 -17.43 24.54 -11.82
CA LEU A 230 -18.30 23.40 -11.93
C LEU A 230 -18.42 22.74 -10.56
N LYS A 231 -19.64 22.68 -10.06
CA LYS A 231 -20.01 21.94 -8.85
C LYS A 231 -20.09 20.46 -9.14
#